data_a66cc3c80360c777ab948e48afc62593
#
_entry.id   a66cc3c80360c777ab948e48afc62593
#
_cell.length_a   1.000
_cell.length_b   1.000
_cell.length_c   1.000
_cell.angle_alpha   90.00
_cell.angle_beta   90.00
_cell.angle_gamma   90.00
#
_symmetry.space_group_name_H-M   'P 1'
#
loop_
_entity.id
_entity.type
_entity.pdbx_description
1 polymer ?
#
loop_
_entity_poly.entity_id
_entity_poly.type
_entity_poly.pdbx_seq_one_letter_code
_entity_poly.pdbx_strand_id
1 'polypeptide(L)'
;MKYIVYAMAATFFLASCSKDNDETGGGNGGGGETGGVTDVTPVTSDLTVNLTTDKACYRPGETVSFTADALPAGAKVRYRTLNQVISEQAAAGSSWTWTVPATDFTGYLADVYRTKEDGTEVILGTIAVDVSSDWTRFPRYGFVATFDASKTESKIQEEMAFLNRCHINGVQFQDWHNKHHWPLGG
;
A
#
# COMPACT_ATOMS: atom_id res chain seq x y z
N MET A 1 -4.15 30.12 -14.97
CA MET A 1 -2.80 29.55 -15.00
C MET A 1 -2.92 28.03 -14.99
N LYS A 2 -2.42 27.37 -16.03
CA LYS A 2 -2.49 25.92 -16.15
C LYS A 2 -1.29 25.34 -15.39
N TYR A 3 -1.54 24.56 -14.35
CA TYR A 3 -0.48 23.86 -13.61
C TYR A 3 -0.15 22.57 -14.34
N ILE A 4 1.11 22.44 -14.71
CA ILE A 4 1.67 21.19 -15.28
C ILE A 4 2.12 20.34 -14.10
N VAL A 5 1.43 19.24 -13.88
CA VAL A 5 1.85 18.21 -12.93
C VAL A 5 2.86 17.33 -13.65
N TYR A 6 4.12 17.41 -13.26
CA TYR A 6 5.13 16.47 -13.72
C TYR A 6 4.97 15.16 -12.95
N ALA A 7 4.41 14.16 -13.59
CA ALA A 7 4.50 12.78 -13.13
C ALA A 7 5.91 12.28 -13.45
N MET A 8 6.76 12.15 -12.45
CA MET A 8 8.01 11.41 -12.59
C MET A 8 7.68 9.91 -12.67
N ALA A 9 7.73 9.37 -13.87
CA ALA A 9 7.74 7.93 -14.09
C ALA A 9 9.12 7.40 -13.65
N ALA A 10 9.17 6.74 -12.51
CA ALA A 10 10.34 5.99 -12.10
C ALA A 10 10.42 4.72 -12.95
N THR A 11 11.31 4.70 -13.92
CA THR A 11 11.61 3.52 -14.72
C THR A 11 12.50 2.59 -13.87
N PHE A 12 11.92 1.53 -13.33
CA PHE A 12 12.70 0.47 -12.70
C PHE A 12 13.36 -0.37 -13.77
N PHE A 13 14.68 -0.29 -13.86
CA PHE A 13 15.49 -1.26 -14.58
C PHE A 13 15.56 -2.54 -13.75
N LEU A 14 14.88 -3.59 -14.22
CA LEU A 14 15.09 -4.94 -13.72
C LEU A 14 16.45 -5.43 -14.24
N ALA A 15 17.44 -5.42 -13.38
CA ALA A 15 18.67 -6.14 -13.64
C ALA A 15 18.37 -7.64 -13.56
N SER A 16 18.34 -8.29 -14.72
CA SER A 16 18.28 -9.74 -14.83
C SER A 16 19.65 -10.30 -14.41
N CYS A 17 19.74 -10.90 -13.22
CA CYS A 17 20.85 -11.77 -12.88
C CYS A 17 20.64 -13.11 -13.57
N SER A 18 21.45 -13.39 -14.60
CA SER A 18 21.59 -14.72 -15.16
C SER A 18 22.27 -15.63 -14.13
N LYS A 19 21.63 -16.77 -13.91
CA LYS A 19 22.09 -17.81 -13.00
C LYS A 19 23.07 -18.71 -13.75
N ASP A 20 24.34 -18.61 -13.45
CA ASP A 20 25.32 -19.62 -13.87
C ASP A 20 25.13 -20.87 -13.00
N ASN A 21 24.89 -21.99 -13.68
CA ASN A 21 24.89 -23.31 -13.06
C ASN A 21 26.33 -23.76 -12.84
N ASP A 22 26.73 -23.96 -11.59
CA ASP A 22 27.83 -24.84 -11.25
C ASP A 22 27.31 -25.92 -10.28
N GLU A 23 27.32 -27.15 -10.77
CA GLU A 23 27.12 -28.35 -10.00
C GLU A 23 28.37 -28.63 -9.18
N THR A 24 28.23 -28.87 -7.87
CA THR A 24 28.88 -30.02 -7.19
C THR A 24 28.57 -30.04 -5.69
N GLY A 25 28.13 -31.19 -5.19
CA GLY A 25 28.56 -31.76 -3.93
C GLY A 25 27.68 -31.62 -2.69
N GLY A 26 26.83 -32.57 -2.47
CA GLY A 26 26.55 -33.38 -1.28
C GLY A 26 26.56 -32.74 0.13
N GLY A 27 25.45 -32.92 0.88
CA GLY A 27 25.40 -32.67 2.31
C GLY A 27 23.99 -32.84 2.87
N ASN A 28 23.74 -34.00 3.45
CA ASN A 28 22.56 -34.48 4.16
C ASN A 28 22.22 -33.64 5.41
N GLY A 29 20.92 -33.46 5.71
CA GLY A 29 20.50 -33.32 7.09
C GLY A 29 19.48 -32.24 7.42
N GLY A 30 18.31 -32.65 7.84
CA GLY A 30 17.43 -31.88 8.72
C GLY A 30 16.08 -31.48 8.16
N GLY A 31 15.10 -32.39 8.29
CA GLY A 31 13.70 -32.06 8.07
C GLY A 31 13.21 -31.05 9.11
N GLY A 32 12.83 -29.87 8.63
CA GLY A 32 11.96 -28.94 9.34
C GLY A 32 10.70 -28.88 8.51
N GLU A 33 9.57 -29.29 9.05
CA GLU A 33 8.25 -29.04 8.48
C GLU A 33 8.04 -27.52 8.43
N THR A 34 8.37 -26.91 7.32
CA THR A 34 7.92 -25.55 7.01
C THR A 34 6.47 -25.65 6.59
N GLY A 35 5.56 -25.19 7.46
CA GLY A 35 4.17 -24.98 7.12
C GLY A 35 4.06 -24.35 5.73
N GLY A 36 3.26 -24.95 4.87
CA GLY A 36 3.21 -24.63 3.44
C GLY A 36 2.99 -23.15 3.19
N VAL A 37 4.03 -22.51 2.69
CA VAL A 37 3.92 -21.18 2.09
C VAL A 37 3.16 -21.37 0.80
N THR A 38 1.89 -20.95 0.79
CA THR A 38 1.10 -20.94 -0.44
C THR A 38 1.60 -19.78 -1.29
N ASP A 39 2.38 -20.07 -2.30
CA ASP A 39 2.82 -19.06 -3.25
C ASP A 39 1.60 -18.58 -4.06
N VAL A 40 1.29 -17.29 -3.94
CA VAL A 40 0.18 -16.68 -4.66
C VAL A 40 0.71 -16.07 -5.95
N THR A 41 0.57 -16.81 -7.03
CA THR A 41 0.81 -16.28 -8.37
C THR A 41 -0.53 -15.84 -8.95
N PRO A 42 -0.83 -14.54 -9.03
CA PRO A 42 -2.05 -14.06 -9.67
C PRO A 42 -2.01 -14.42 -11.15
N VAL A 43 -3.04 -15.10 -11.64
CA VAL A 43 -3.09 -15.57 -13.05
C VAL A 43 -3.45 -14.41 -13.98
N THR A 44 -4.31 -13.50 -13.52
CA THR A 44 -4.70 -12.28 -14.27
C THR A 44 -5.05 -11.16 -13.32
N SER A 45 -4.98 -9.92 -13.81
CA SER A 45 -5.49 -8.75 -13.10
C SER A 45 -6.43 -7.95 -14.01
N ASP A 46 -7.53 -7.47 -13.43
CA ASP A 46 -8.49 -6.57 -14.07
C ASP A 46 -8.86 -5.53 -13.01
N LEU A 47 -8.04 -4.49 -12.93
CA LEU A 47 -8.09 -3.50 -11.85
C LEU A 47 -9.27 -2.55 -12.03
N THR A 48 -10.46 -3.04 -11.72
CA THR A 48 -11.75 -2.32 -11.84
C THR A 48 -12.28 -1.82 -10.51
N VAL A 49 -11.64 -2.19 -9.39
CA VAL A 49 -12.05 -1.80 -8.02
C VAL A 49 -11.03 -0.83 -7.44
N ASN A 50 -11.47 0.38 -7.10
CA ASN A 50 -10.65 1.34 -6.37
C ASN A 50 -10.80 1.11 -4.87
N LEU A 51 -9.66 0.95 -4.20
CA LEU A 51 -9.58 0.70 -2.77
C LEU A 51 -8.98 1.89 -2.04
N THR A 52 -9.48 2.16 -0.84
CA THR A 52 -8.90 3.14 0.08
C THR A 52 -8.81 2.57 1.48
N THR A 53 -7.89 3.10 2.27
CA THR A 53 -7.75 2.84 3.70
C THR A 53 -7.95 4.13 4.49
N ASP A 54 -8.36 4.00 5.76
CA ASP A 54 -8.57 5.15 6.65
C ASP A 54 -7.28 5.84 7.09
N LYS A 55 -6.13 5.15 7.02
CA LYS A 55 -4.81 5.70 7.39
C LYS A 55 -3.72 5.28 6.38
N ALA A 56 -2.64 6.05 6.36
CA ALA A 56 -1.43 5.74 5.59
C ALA A 56 -0.54 4.69 6.26
N CYS A 57 -0.61 4.55 7.59
CA CYS A 57 0.22 3.62 8.36
C CYS A 57 -0.52 3.20 9.63
N TYR A 58 -0.32 1.97 10.05
CA TYR A 58 -0.97 1.34 11.20
C TYR A 58 0.08 0.85 12.20
N ARG A 59 -0.29 0.76 13.46
CA ARG A 59 0.53 0.10 14.47
C ARG A 59 0.30 -1.41 14.44
N PRO A 60 1.26 -2.24 14.90
CA PRO A 60 1.06 -3.67 15.08
C PRO A 60 -0.23 -3.99 15.86
N GLY A 61 -1.06 -4.87 15.34
CA GLY A 61 -2.34 -5.26 15.95
C GLY A 61 -3.48 -4.23 15.78
N GLU A 62 -3.27 -3.15 15.06
CA GLU A 62 -4.32 -2.16 14.80
C GLU A 62 -5.31 -2.65 13.73
N THR A 63 -6.51 -2.09 13.72
CA THR A 63 -7.54 -2.42 12.74
C THR A 63 -7.52 -1.42 11.60
N VAL A 64 -7.42 -1.94 10.37
CA VAL A 64 -7.53 -1.20 9.11
C VAL A 64 -8.99 -1.17 8.68
N SER A 65 -9.50 -0.01 8.30
CA SER A 65 -10.78 0.14 7.64
C SER A 65 -10.58 0.35 6.14
N PHE A 66 -11.11 -0.58 5.35
CA PHE A 66 -11.10 -0.51 3.89
C PHE A 66 -12.41 0.00 3.34
N THR A 67 -12.34 0.72 2.23
CA THR A 67 -13.49 1.11 1.43
C THR A 67 -13.22 0.81 -0.04
N ALA A 68 -14.22 0.31 -0.74
CA ALA A 68 -14.21 0.04 -2.17
C ALA A 68 -15.35 0.80 -2.86
N ASP A 69 -15.11 1.28 -4.07
CA ASP A 69 -16.15 1.96 -4.87
C ASP A 69 -17.23 1.00 -5.37
N ALA A 70 -16.84 -0.21 -5.74
CA ALA A 70 -17.76 -1.28 -6.16
C ALA A 70 -17.12 -2.66 -5.96
N LEU A 71 -17.86 -3.58 -5.35
CA LEU A 71 -17.43 -4.98 -5.23
C LEU A 71 -18.41 -5.88 -5.99
N PRO A 72 -17.92 -6.72 -6.91
CA PRO A 72 -18.77 -7.73 -7.54
C PRO A 72 -19.17 -8.80 -6.53
N ALA A 73 -20.31 -9.44 -6.77
CA ALA A 73 -20.78 -10.56 -5.96
C ALA A 73 -19.73 -11.68 -5.92
N GLY A 74 -19.51 -12.25 -4.74
CA GLY A 74 -18.55 -13.34 -4.55
C GLY A 74 -17.09 -12.90 -4.49
N ALA A 75 -16.80 -11.59 -4.43
CA ALA A 75 -15.45 -11.09 -4.23
C ALA A 75 -14.91 -11.53 -2.86
N LYS A 76 -13.60 -11.79 -2.82
CA LYS A 76 -12.83 -12.10 -1.62
C LYS A 76 -11.69 -11.11 -1.47
N VAL A 77 -11.21 -10.96 -0.26
CA VAL A 77 -9.98 -10.20 0.04
C VAL A 77 -8.94 -11.14 0.58
N ARG A 78 -7.75 -11.08 0.01
CA ARG A 78 -6.56 -11.80 0.44
C ARG A 78 -5.55 -10.81 0.98
N TYR A 79 -5.06 -11.06 2.18
CA TYR A 79 -3.99 -10.28 2.79
C TYR A 79 -2.69 -11.07 2.69
N ARG A 80 -1.65 -10.45 2.14
CA ARG A 80 -0.35 -11.11 1.94
C ARG A 80 0.81 -10.17 2.22
N THR A 81 1.94 -10.74 2.58
CA THR A 81 3.24 -10.07 2.56
C THR A 81 4.13 -10.79 1.55
N LEU A 82 4.68 -10.06 0.59
CA LEU A 82 5.30 -10.67 -0.59
C LEU A 82 4.33 -11.69 -1.24
N ASN A 83 4.73 -12.94 -1.35
CA ASN A 83 3.93 -14.04 -1.88
C ASN A 83 3.26 -14.91 -0.80
N GLN A 84 3.47 -14.59 0.48
CA GLN A 84 2.90 -15.35 1.59
C GLN A 84 1.51 -14.82 1.96
N VAL A 85 0.48 -15.67 1.83
CA VAL A 85 -0.86 -15.36 2.30
C VAL A 85 -0.90 -15.40 3.83
N ILE A 86 -1.41 -14.33 4.42
CA ILE A 86 -1.59 -14.21 5.88
C ILE A 86 -3.00 -14.66 6.26
N SER A 87 -4.00 -14.15 5.53
CA SER A 87 -5.41 -14.50 5.75
C SER A 87 -6.27 -14.12 4.56
N GLU A 88 -7.47 -14.68 4.50
CA GLU A 88 -8.48 -14.37 3.52
C GLU A 88 -9.84 -14.18 4.18
N GLN A 89 -10.68 -13.36 3.58
CA GLN A 89 -12.07 -13.19 4.00
C GLN A 89 -12.97 -12.89 2.80
N ALA A 90 -14.28 -13.07 2.96
CA ALA A 90 -15.25 -12.59 2.00
C ALA A 90 -15.27 -11.05 2.00
N ALA A 91 -15.27 -10.44 0.82
CA ALA A 91 -15.52 -9.02 0.67
C ALA A 91 -17.03 -8.81 0.53
N ALA A 92 -17.67 -8.35 1.61
CA ALA A 92 -19.10 -8.08 1.62
C ALA A 92 -19.39 -6.59 1.84
N GLY A 93 -20.18 -6.00 0.94
CA GLY A 93 -20.47 -4.58 0.99
C GLY A 93 -19.33 -3.69 0.49
N SER A 94 -19.48 -2.38 0.66
CA SER A 94 -18.49 -1.38 0.21
C SER A 94 -17.38 -1.10 1.22
N SER A 95 -17.43 -1.68 2.41
CA SER A 95 -16.45 -1.48 3.48
C SER A 95 -16.28 -2.72 4.33
N TRP A 96 -15.07 -2.95 4.81
CA TRP A 96 -14.74 -4.04 5.74
C TRP A 96 -13.52 -3.67 6.57
N THR A 97 -13.19 -4.50 7.55
CA THR A 97 -12.05 -4.31 8.43
C THR A 97 -11.13 -5.52 8.44
N TRP A 98 -9.87 -5.28 8.76
CA TRP A 98 -8.88 -6.31 9.01
C TRP A 98 -7.94 -5.87 10.13
N THR A 99 -7.69 -6.74 11.09
CA THR A 99 -6.69 -6.49 12.13
C THR A 99 -5.33 -6.97 11.64
N VAL A 100 -4.37 -6.05 11.51
CA VAL A 100 -3.02 -6.40 11.07
C VAL A 100 -2.30 -7.25 12.10
N PRO A 101 -1.39 -8.14 11.67
CA PRO A 101 -0.56 -8.90 12.60
C PRO A 101 0.24 -8.02 13.57
N ALA A 102 0.65 -8.61 14.69
CA ALA A 102 1.51 -7.93 15.67
C ALA A 102 2.97 -7.76 15.20
N THR A 103 3.30 -8.20 14.00
CA THR A 103 4.65 -8.07 13.41
C THR A 103 4.88 -6.62 13.00
N ASP A 104 5.91 -6.00 13.57
CA ASP A 104 6.27 -4.62 13.27
C ASP A 104 7.10 -4.49 11.98
N PHE A 105 7.15 -3.30 11.44
CA PHE A 105 7.95 -2.93 10.26
C PHE A 105 7.70 -3.84 9.05
N THR A 106 6.43 -4.12 8.80
CA THR A 106 6.02 -5.03 7.73
C THR A 106 4.99 -4.36 6.82
N GLY A 107 5.19 -4.52 5.51
CA GLY A 107 4.20 -4.13 4.50
C GLY A 107 3.34 -5.33 4.11
N TYR A 108 2.05 -5.08 3.96
CA TYR A 108 1.08 -6.04 3.45
C TYR A 108 0.42 -5.50 2.19
N LEU A 109 -0.13 -6.40 1.39
CA LEU A 109 -1.03 -6.08 0.29
C LEU A 109 -2.38 -6.73 0.57
N ALA A 110 -3.44 -5.98 0.36
CA ALA A 110 -4.80 -6.47 0.34
C ALA A 110 -5.26 -6.56 -1.11
N ASP A 111 -5.38 -7.79 -1.63
CA ASP A 111 -5.85 -8.06 -2.98
C ASP A 111 -7.34 -8.42 -2.93
N VAL A 112 -8.17 -7.61 -3.56
CA VAL A 112 -9.55 -7.97 -3.85
C VAL A 112 -9.56 -8.80 -5.12
N TYR A 113 -10.12 -9.99 -5.07
CA TYR A 113 -10.15 -10.91 -6.19
C TYR A 113 -11.46 -11.68 -6.29
N ARG A 114 -11.70 -12.28 -7.43
CA ARG A 114 -12.75 -13.26 -7.65
C ARG A 114 -12.20 -14.50 -8.31
N THR A 115 -12.84 -15.62 -8.06
CA THR A 115 -12.57 -16.88 -8.78
C THR A 115 -13.61 -17.04 -9.89
N LYS A 116 -13.17 -17.27 -11.11
CA LYS A 116 -14.03 -17.61 -12.26
C LYS A 116 -14.54 -19.05 -12.16
N GLU A 117 -15.50 -19.40 -13.02
CA GLU A 117 -16.05 -20.76 -13.10
C GLU A 117 -14.99 -21.82 -13.45
N ASP A 118 -13.98 -21.45 -14.21
CA ASP A 118 -12.85 -22.30 -14.58
C ASP A 118 -11.78 -22.44 -13.47
N GLY A 119 -12.00 -21.83 -12.30
CA GLY A 119 -11.07 -21.82 -11.19
C GLY A 119 -9.99 -20.74 -11.26
N THR A 120 -9.93 -19.97 -12.35
CA THR A 120 -8.96 -18.88 -12.50
C THR A 120 -9.26 -17.73 -11.55
N GLU A 121 -8.26 -17.27 -10.83
CA GLU A 121 -8.35 -16.07 -9.97
C GLU A 121 -8.04 -14.82 -10.79
N VAL A 122 -8.83 -13.77 -10.53
CA VAL A 122 -8.67 -12.44 -11.15
C VAL A 122 -8.60 -11.42 -10.06
N ILE A 123 -7.50 -10.69 -9.95
CA ILE A 123 -7.34 -9.56 -9.04
C ILE A 123 -8.08 -8.37 -9.62
N LEU A 124 -8.98 -7.79 -8.85
CA LEU A 124 -9.84 -6.66 -9.21
C LEU A 124 -9.33 -5.33 -8.64
N GLY A 125 -8.56 -5.38 -7.57
CA GLY A 125 -7.95 -4.22 -6.94
C GLY A 125 -6.91 -4.66 -5.90
N THR A 126 -5.88 -3.84 -5.72
CA THR A 126 -4.84 -4.05 -4.71
C THR A 126 -4.55 -2.75 -3.99
N ILE A 127 -4.39 -2.82 -2.68
CA ILE A 127 -3.95 -1.68 -1.88
C ILE A 127 -2.89 -2.13 -0.87
N ALA A 128 -1.91 -1.27 -0.62
CA ALA A 128 -0.89 -1.51 0.39
C ALA A 128 -1.41 -1.18 1.80
N VAL A 129 -0.86 -1.88 2.80
CA VAL A 129 -1.07 -1.62 4.22
C VAL A 129 0.29 -1.62 4.90
N ASP A 130 0.72 -0.46 5.36
CA ASP A 130 1.98 -0.32 6.08
C ASP A 130 1.77 -0.47 7.58
N VAL A 131 2.60 -1.30 8.21
CA VAL A 131 2.58 -1.51 9.66
C VAL A 131 3.91 -1.06 10.26
N SER A 132 3.88 -0.04 11.10
CA SER A 132 5.07 0.47 11.79
C SER A 132 4.69 1.17 13.09
N SER A 133 5.33 0.81 14.18
CA SER A 133 5.23 1.52 15.47
C SER A 133 6.04 2.82 15.47
N ASP A 134 7.00 2.95 14.56
CA ASP A 134 7.89 4.10 14.41
C ASP A 134 7.89 4.59 12.95
N TRP A 135 7.22 5.70 12.70
CA TRP A 135 7.13 6.30 11.37
C TRP A 135 8.48 6.71 10.79
N THR A 136 9.48 6.95 11.63
CA THR A 136 10.82 7.38 11.20
C THR A 136 11.64 6.27 10.56
N ARG A 137 11.25 5.00 10.77
CA ARG A 137 11.93 3.83 10.17
C ARG A 137 11.75 3.77 8.66
N PHE A 138 10.57 4.15 8.16
CA PHE A 138 10.23 4.16 6.73
C PHE A 138 9.54 5.47 6.36
N PRO A 139 10.23 6.62 6.49
CA PRO A 139 9.60 7.91 6.27
C PRO A 139 9.28 8.11 4.79
N ARG A 140 8.04 8.51 4.51
CA ARG A 140 7.60 8.99 3.20
C ARG A 140 7.15 10.41 3.36
N TYR A 141 7.89 11.35 2.78
CA TYR A 141 7.61 12.77 2.91
C TYR A 141 6.76 13.29 1.76
N GLY A 142 5.78 14.10 2.10
CA GLY A 142 5.07 14.96 1.20
C GLY A 142 5.33 16.43 1.51
N PHE A 143 5.13 17.29 0.53
CA PHE A 143 5.27 18.74 0.69
C PHE A 143 3.93 19.41 0.46
N VAL A 144 3.57 20.35 1.34
CA VAL A 144 2.44 21.25 1.16
C VAL A 144 3.00 22.64 0.91
N ALA A 145 2.86 23.13 -0.33
CA ALA A 145 3.38 24.43 -0.75
C ALA A 145 2.30 25.51 -0.78
N THR A 146 1.02 25.13 -0.77
CA THR A 146 -0.11 26.07 -0.80
C THR A 146 -0.94 25.87 0.46
N PHE A 147 -0.85 26.81 1.37
CA PHE A 147 -1.56 26.80 2.66
C PHE A 147 -1.80 28.26 3.10
N ASP A 148 -2.94 28.76 2.76
CA ASP A 148 -3.36 30.11 3.13
C ASP A 148 -4.82 30.11 3.60
N ALA A 149 -5.27 31.24 4.12
CA ALA A 149 -6.61 31.38 4.67
C ALA A 149 -7.75 31.24 3.63
N SER A 150 -7.44 31.21 2.35
CA SER A 150 -8.42 30.99 1.27
C SER A 150 -8.70 29.53 0.99
N LYS A 151 -7.88 28.60 1.52
CA LYS A 151 -8.06 27.17 1.34
C LYS A 151 -9.28 26.69 2.11
N THR A 152 -10.25 26.15 1.39
CA THR A 152 -11.47 25.62 2.01
C THR A 152 -11.23 24.31 2.73
N GLU A 153 -12.07 24.00 3.72
CA GLU A 153 -12.03 22.69 4.43
C GLU A 153 -12.12 21.51 3.45
N SER A 154 -13.02 21.57 2.47
CA SER A 154 -13.15 20.53 1.44
C SER A 154 -11.83 20.29 0.71
N LYS A 155 -11.10 21.36 0.38
CA LYS A 155 -9.81 21.25 -0.30
C LYS A 155 -8.74 20.65 0.58
N ILE A 156 -8.75 20.97 1.87
CA ILE A 156 -7.85 20.36 2.86
C ILE A 156 -8.12 18.86 2.96
N GLN A 157 -9.41 18.46 3.06
CA GLN A 157 -9.79 17.05 3.13
C GLN A 157 -9.40 16.26 1.87
N GLU A 158 -9.55 16.84 0.67
CA GLU A 158 -9.11 16.22 -0.59
C GLU A 158 -7.59 15.99 -0.59
N GLU A 159 -6.80 16.96 -0.14
CA GLU A 159 -5.35 16.85 -0.07
C GLU A 159 -4.91 15.80 0.96
N MET A 160 -5.54 15.79 2.14
CA MET A 160 -5.26 14.78 3.16
C MET A 160 -5.61 13.38 2.67
N ALA A 161 -6.74 13.21 2.00
CA ALA A 161 -7.13 11.93 1.40
C ALA A 161 -6.12 11.48 0.32
N PHE A 162 -5.63 12.41 -0.49
CA PHE A 162 -4.60 12.12 -1.48
C PHE A 162 -3.28 11.68 -0.84
N LEU A 163 -2.78 12.43 0.15
CA LEU A 163 -1.56 12.09 0.88
C LEU A 163 -1.67 10.73 1.57
N ASN A 164 -2.82 10.45 2.19
CA ASN A 164 -3.12 9.17 2.80
C ASN A 164 -3.06 8.02 1.80
N ARG A 165 -3.70 8.17 0.64
CA ARG A 165 -3.69 7.18 -0.44
C ARG A 165 -2.28 6.93 -0.98
N CYS A 166 -1.41 7.93 -0.96
CA CYS A 166 0.00 7.81 -1.35
C CYS A 166 0.90 7.28 -0.22
N HIS A 167 0.33 6.92 0.92
CA HIS A 167 1.05 6.45 2.13
C HIS A 167 2.10 7.46 2.63
N ILE A 168 1.85 8.74 2.44
CA ILE A 168 2.69 9.80 2.99
C ILE A 168 2.44 9.88 4.50
N ASN A 169 3.47 9.66 5.29
CA ASN A 169 3.39 9.64 6.76
C ASN A 169 4.15 10.79 7.44
N GLY A 170 4.76 11.67 6.66
CA GLY A 170 5.37 12.91 7.11
C GLY A 170 5.09 14.03 6.11
N VAL A 171 4.68 15.20 6.59
CA VAL A 171 4.40 16.36 5.75
C VAL A 171 5.28 17.53 6.17
N GLN A 172 5.91 18.15 5.19
CA GLN A 172 6.64 19.39 5.36
C GLN A 172 5.89 20.53 4.68
N PHE A 173 5.66 21.61 5.42
CA PHE A 173 5.16 22.85 4.85
C PHE A 173 6.33 23.61 4.23
N GLN A 174 6.27 23.82 2.93
CA GLN A 174 7.32 24.52 2.18
C GLN A 174 7.02 26.01 2.18
N ASP A 175 8.08 26.83 2.35
CA ASP A 175 8.00 28.30 2.28
C ASP A 175 6.93 28.92 3.21
N TRP A 176 6.79 28.34 4.42
CA TRP A 176 5.84 28.81 5.42
C TRP A 176 6.19 30.20 6.00
N HIS A 177 7.43 30.67 5.81
CA HIS A 177 7.91 31.93 6.30
C HIS A 177 7.52 33.09 5.37
N ASN A 178 7.34 34.27 5.94
CA ASN A 178 6.94 35.47 5.18
C ASN A 178 7.98 35.84 4.09
N LYS A 179 9.24 35.95 4.48
CA LYS A 179 10.38 36.18 3.58
C LYS A 179 11.60 35.46 4.14
N HIS A 180 12.54 35.03 3.28
CA HIS A 180 13.74 34.31 3.72
C HIS A 180 14.56 35.09 4.76
N HIS A 181 14.66 36.41 4.62
CA HIS A 181 15.38 37.29 5.56
C HIS A 181 14.49 37.84 6.70
N TRP A 182 13.20 37.60 6.67
CA TRP A 182 12.22 38.03 7.67
C TRP A 182 11.12 37.00 7.85
N PRO A 183 11.44 35.88 8.48
CA PRO A 183 10.56 34.71 8.47
C PRO A 183 9.24 34.89 9.20
N LEU A 184 9.19 35.66 10.26
CA LEU A 184 7.98 35.76 11.08
C LEU A 184 6.97 36.82 10.58
N GLY A 185 7.38 37.70 9.70
CA GLY A 185 6.53 38.83 9.31
C GLY A 185 6.19 39.75 10.50
N GLY A 186 5.79 40.94 10.28
CA GLY A 186 5.45 41.89 11.34
C GLY A 186 4.35 42.85 10.91
#